data_057a6344e0c54bcec2c0eb782eae8112
#
_entry.id   057a6344e0c54bcec2c0eb782eae8112
#
_cell.length_a   1.000
_cell.length_b   1.000
_cell.length_c   1.000
_cell.angle_alpha   90.00
_cell.angle_beta   90.00
_cell.angle_gamma   90.00
#
_symmetry.space_group_name_H-M   'P 1'
#
loop_
_entity.id
_entity.type
_entity.pdbx_description
1 polymer ?
#
loop_
_entity_poly.entity_id
_entity_poly.type
_entity_poly.pdbx_seq_one_letter_code
_entity_poly.pdbx_strand_id
1 'polypeptide(L)'
;ALCYKHEIEKTLRTPDYAGFQLLGLNDFPGQGSAIIGLLDVFYEERGYITSKEIRRFCGPTVPLARIPKFTYKNDETFHATIEISHFGSAALDSAKITYTIKDEYGKIYYKDISNNRTIPIGSCVQLGEVNYSLASITSPAKLNLEVCIEGTHFANDWDFWVYPAVVETNQGNVYITDTFNEKALETLASGGNVLITAARKITYGQGIVQQFT
;
A
#
# COMPACT_ATOMS: atom_id res chain seq x y z
N ALA A 1 3.84 -2.18 11.16
CA ALA A 1 2.44 -1.76 11.13
C ALA A 1 1.72 -2.17 9.85
N LEU A 2 2.26 -1.83 8.65
CA LEU A 2 1.61 -2.15 7.36
C LEU A 2 1.36 -3.65 7.16
N CYS A 3 2.29 -4.52 7.55
CA CYS A 3 2.09 -5.97 7.47
C CYS A 3 0.89 -6.41 8.33
N TYR A 4 0.77 -5.92 9.55
CA TYR A 4 -0.38 -6.20 10.41
C TYR A 4 -1.69 -5.70 9.79
N LYS A 5 -1.69 -4.47 9.24
CA LYS A 5 -2.85 -3.94 8.54
C LYS A 5 -3.29 -4.88 7.40
N HIS A 6 -2.36 -5.28 6.52
CA HIS A 6 -2.66 -6.14 5.40
C HIS A 6 -3.19 -7.53 5.81
N GLU A 7 -2.60 -8.15 6.82
CA GLU A 7 -3.04 -9.47 7.29
C GLU A 7 -4.41 -9.41 7.98
N ILE A 8 -4.66 -8.39 8.80
CA ILE A 8 -5.96 -8.18 9.44
C ILE A 8 -7.04 -7.89 8.40
N GLU A 9 -6.78 -6.99 7.46
CA GLU A 9 -7.74 -6.68 6.39
C GLU A 9 -8.00 -7.88 5.48
N LYS A 10 -6.99 -8.70 5.18
CA LYS A 10 -7.14 -9.94 4.43
C LYS A 10 -8.09 -10.91 5.15
N THR A 11 -7.92 -11.05 6.46
CA THR A 11 -8.82 -11.83 7.30
C THR A 11 -10.25 -11.30 7.24
N LEU A 12 -10.43 -9.99 7.41
CA LEU A 12 -11.75 -9.34 7.38
C LEU A 12 -12.42 -9.40 5.99
N ARG A 13 -11.66 -9.55 4.90
CA ARG A 13 -12.15 -9.77 3.53
C ARG A 13 -12.41 -11.23 3.18
N THR A 14 -12.21 -12.14 4.11
CA THR A 14 -12.46 -13.57 3.90
C THR A 14 -13.85 -13.91 4.44
N PRO A 15 -14.80 -14.34 3.60
CA PRO A 15 -16.13 -14.74 4.05
C PRO A 15 -16.05 -15.88 5.08
N ASP A 16 -16.96 -15.85 6.03
CA ASP A 16 -17.13 -16.90 7.06
C ASP A 16 -15.89 -17.16 7.94
N TYR A 17 -14.96 -16.22 7.96
CA TYR A 17 -13.78 -16.31 8.80
C TYR A 17 -14.13 -15.94 10.24
N ALA A 18 -13.89 -16.86 11.18
CA ALA A 18 -14.33 -16.73 12.58
C ALA A 18 -13.61 -15.62 13.37
N GLY A 19 -12.44 -15.18 12.92
CA GLY A 19 -11.64 -14.16 13.57
C GLY A 19 -10.14 -14.40 13.43
N PHE A 20 -9.34 -13.59 14.08
CA PHE A 20 -7.87 -13.70 14.09
C PHE A 20 -7.33 -13.54 15.51
N GLN A 21 -6.14 -14.00 15.71
CA GLN A 21 -5.37 -13.79 16.93
C GLN A 21 -4.04 -13.12 16.61
N LEU A 22 -3.78 -11.98 17.23
CA LEU A 22 -2.49 -11.31 17.12
C LEU A 22 -1.53 -11.86 18.16
N LEU A 23 -0.46 -12.50 17.71
CA LEU A 23 0.64 -12.90 18.57
C LEU A 23 1.63 -11.75 18.70
N GLY A 24 1.81 -11.24 19.92
CA GLY A 24 2.78 -10.19 20.20
C GLY A 24 2.24 -8.77 19.93
N LEU A 25 1.34 -8.31 20.79
CA LEU A 25 0.97 -6.88 20.82
C LEU A 25 2.17 -6.01 21.17
N ASN A 26 2.99 -6.46 22.08
CA ASN A 26 4.24 -5.82 22.53
C ASN A 26 5.48 -6.64 22.15
N ASP A 27 6.63 -6.00 22.15
CA ASP A 27 7.91 -6.66 22.03
C ASP A 27 8.11 -7.67 23.16
N PHE A 28 8.73 -8.80 22.85
CA PHE A 28 9.00 -9.84 23.82
C PHE A 28 10.49 -9.92 24.17
N PRO A 29 10.90 -9.53 25.39
CA PRO A 29 12.31 -9.46 25.76
C PRO A 29 12.93 -10.83 26.03
N GLY A 30 12.12 -11.89 26.20
CA GLY A 30 12.61 -13.24 26.56
C GLY A 30 13.25 -14.04 25.43
N GLN A 31 13.09 -13.60 24.19
CA GLN A 31 13.66 -14.28 23.00
C GLN A 31 14.65 -13.37 22.23
N GLY A 32 15.39 -12.56 22.92
CA GLY A 32 16.44 -11.74 22.32
C GLY A 32 15.90 -10.63 21.43
N SER A 33 15.90 -10.83 20.12
CA SER A 33 15.60 -9.79 19.13
C SER A 33 14.16 -9.81 18.58
N ALA A 34 13.18 -10.35 19.29
CA ALA A 34 11.78 -10.35 18.85
C ALA A 34 11.13 -8.95 18.98
N ILE A 35 11.57 -8.01 18.16
CA ILE A 35 11.11 -6.61 18.09
C ILE A 35 9.99 -6.52 17.05
N ILE A 36 8.89 -7.25 17.27
CA ILE A 36 7.77 -7.37 16.33
C ILE A 36 6.49 -6.69 16.83
N GLY A 37 6.48 -6.25 18.09
CA GLY A 37 5.32 -5.64 18.72
C GLY A 37 4.89 -4.31 18.10
N LEU A 38 3.61 -4.00 18.20
CA LEU A 38 3.08 -2.65 17.96
C LEU A 38 3.47 -1.70 19.09
N LEU A 39 3.64 -2.26 20.28
CA LEU A 39 4.14 -1.59 21.48
C LEU A 39 5.53 -2.11 21.83
N ASP A 40 6.28 -1.36 22.61
CA ASP A 40 7.54 -1.81 23.18
C ASP A 40 7.34 -2.78 24.35
N VAL A 41 8.42 -3.18 25.01
CA VAL A 41 8.40 -4.12 26.16
C VAL A 41 7.72 -3.54 27.39
N PHE A 42 7.56 -2.22 27.47
CA PHE A 42 6.88 -1.50 28.56
C PHE A 42 5.44 -1.15 28.23
N TYR A 43 4.91 -1.62 27.09
CA TYR A 43 3.58 -1.30 26.55
C TYR A 43 3.43 0.19 26.13
N GLU A 44 4.53 0.84 25.80
CA GLU A 44 4.55 2.20 25.31
C GLU A 44 4.47 2.24 23.76
N GLU A 45 3.94 3.33 23.22
CA GLU A 45 3.88 3.55 21.77
C GLU A 45 5.29 3.72 21.19
N ARG A 46 5.58 3.03 20.11
CA ARG A 46 6.89 3.08 19.41
C ARG A 46 7.01 4.24 18.42
N GLY A 47 5.99 5.07 18.28
CA GLY A 47 5.97 6.26 17.43
C GLY A 47 5.77 6.02 15.93
N TYR A 48 5.61 4.76 15.47
CA TYR A 48 5.39 4.46 14.04
C TYR A 48 3.93 4.15 13.68
N ILE A 49 3.07 4.00 14.67
CA ILE A 49 1.62 3.86 14.54
C ILE A 49 0.92 4.27 15.83
N THR A 50 -0.22 4.92 15.71
CA THR A 50 -1.04 5.37 16.82
C THR A 50 -2.21 4.42 17.07
N SER A 51 -2.79 4.46 18.26
CA SER A 51 -4.01 3.71 18.58
C SER A 51 -5.19 4.09 17.68
N LYS A 52 -5.24 5.34 17.20
CA LYS A 52 -6.26 5.81 16.25
C LYS A 52 -6.10 5.16 14.88
N GLU A 53 -4.88 5.04 14.39
CA GLU A 53 -4.59 4.40 13.09
C GLU A 53 -4.87 2.89 13.14
N ILE A 54 -4.50 2.21 14.25
CA ILE A 54 -4.83 0.78 14.42
C ILE A 54 -6.34 0.54 14.35
N ARG A 55 -7.15 1.40 14.97
CA ARG A 55 -8.61 1.26 14.97
C ARG A 55 -9.23 1.40 13.58
N ARG A 56 -8.53 1.97 12.60
CA ARG A 56 -9.02 2.04 11.22
C ARG A 56 -9.13 0.68 10.56
N PHE A 57 -8.27 -0.27 10.92
CA PHE A 57 -8.24 -1.62 10.34
C PHE A 57 -8.44 -2.76 11.35
N CYS A 58 -8.43 -2.47 12.64
CA CYS A 58 -8.62 -3.44 13.72
C CYS A 58 -9.72 -2.96 14.66
N GLY A 59 -10.96 -3.32 14.35
CA GLY A 59 -12.14 -2.92 15.11
C GLY A 59 -13.39 -3.69 14.66
N PRO A 60 -14.53 -3.45 15.34
CA PRO A 60 -15.77 -4.14 15.01
C PRO A 60 -16.41 -3.68 13.70
N THR A 61 -16.01 -2.54 13.18
CA THR A 61 -16.51 -1.96 11.93
C THR A 61 -15.35 -1.38 11.15
N VAL A 62 -15.00 -2.02 10.04
CA VAL A 62 -13.83 -1.69 9.24
C VAL A 62 -14.21 -1.59 7.76
N PRO A 63 -14.16 -0.39 7.16
CA PRO A 63 -14.18 -0.26 5.70
C PRO A 63 -12.96 -0.93 5.08
N LEU A 64 -13.17 -1.62 3.96
CA LEU A 64 -12.18 -2.44 3.28
C LEU A 64 -12.15 -2.11 1.79
N ALA A 65 -11.00 -2.28 1.15
CA ALA A 65 -10.85 -2.13 -0.28
C ALA A 65 -10.12 -3.33 -0.90
N ARG A 66 -10.63 -3.80 -2.05
CA ARG A 66 -9.93 -4.75 -2.93
C ARG A 66 -9.25 -3.94 -4.01
N ILE A 67 -7.96 -3.73 -3.86
CA ILE A 67 -7.10 -3.00 -4.79
C ILE A 67 -6.18 -4.02 -5.47
N PRO A 68 -6.23 -4.17 -6.80
CA PRO A 68 -5.49 -5.23 -7.49
C PRO A 68 -3.97 -5.02 -7.47
N LYS A 69 -3.51 -3.77 -7.37
CA LYS A 69 -2.10 -3.40 -7.26
C LYS A 69 -1.94 -2.04 -6.60
N PHE A 70 -0.76 -1.74 -6.10
CA PHE A 70 -0.45 -0.45 -5.44
C PHE A 70 0.44 0.47 -6.26
N THR A 71 0.90 0.02 -7.44
CA THR A 71 1.72 0.83 -8.34
C THR A 71 1.09 0.85 -9.73
N TYR A 72 0.89 2.04 -10.26
CA TYR A 72 0.21 2.32 -11.51
C TYR A 72 1.07 3.19 -12.42
N LYS A 73 0.77 3.14 -13.71
CA LYS A 73 1.16 4.17 -14.66
C LYS A 73 0.03 5.16 -14.86
N ASN A 74 0.34 6.36 -15.29
CA ASN A 74 -0.66 7.40 -15.50
C ASN A 74 -1.57 7.19 -16.73
N ASP A 75 -1.26 6.23 -17.59
CA ASP A 75 -2.13 5.78 -18.69
C ASP A 75 -3.16 4.71 -18.26
N GLU A 76 -3.17 4.36 -16.98
CA GLU A 76 -4.10 3.39 -16.41
C GLU A 76 -5.25 4.05 -15.66
N THR A 77 -6.24 3.24 -15.30
CA THR A 77 -7.32 3.61 -14.39
C THR A 77 -7.11 2.91 -13.04
N PHE A 78 -7.16 3.66 -11.97
CA PHE A 78 -7.25 3.11 -10.63
C PHE A 78 -8.63 2.51 -10.43
N HIS A 79 -8.69 1.28 -9.96
CA HIS A 79 -9.93 0.59 -9.62
C HIS A 79 -9.83 0.01 -8.22
N ALA A 80 -10.90 0.15 -7.43
CA ALA A 80 -11.06 -0.49 -6.13
C ALA A 80 -12.51 -0.87 -5.90
N THR A 81 -12.75 -2.13 -5.49
CA THR A 81 -14.04 -2.56 -4.96
C THR A 81 -14.06 -2.29 -3.47
N ILE A 82 -15.06 -1.58 -2.98
CA ILE A 82 -15.18 -1.18 -1.58
C ILE A 82 -16.21 -2.05 -0.89
N GLU A 83 -15.82 -2.61 0.23
CA GLU A 83 -16.64 -3.44 1.10
C GLU A 83 -16.46 -3.04 2.56
N ILE A 84 -17.22 -3.61 3.46
CA ILE A 84 -17.09 -3.40 4.90
C ILE A 84 -17.29 -4.71 5.65
N SER A 85 -16.50 -4.89 6.70
CA SER A 85 -16.74 -5.85 7.76
C SER A 85 -17.36 -5.11 8.93
N HIS A 86 -18.61 -5.47 9.28
CA HIS A 86 -19.37 -4.78 10.33
C HIS A 86 -19.94 -5.79 11.31
N PHE A 87 -19.38 -5.80 12.52
CA PHE A 87 -19.80 -6.62 13.66
C PHE A 87 -20.10 -5.75 14.89
N GLY A 88 -20.69 -4.58 14.65
CA GLY A 88 -21.21 -3.71 15.72
C GLY A 88 -22.48 -4.29 16.35
N SER A 89 -23.03 -3.57 17.33
CA SER A 89 -24.22 -4.01 18.08
C SER A 89 -25.54 -4.00 17.27
N ALA A 90 -25.59 -3.21 16.19
CA ALA A 90 -26.75 -3.07 15.31
C ALA A 90 -26.30 -2.69 13.91
N ALA A 91 -27.16 -2.87 12.92
CA ALA A 91 -26.96 -2.36 11.56
C ALA A 91 -26.77 -0.83 11.58
N LEU A 92 -26.00 -0.30 10.61
CA LEU A 92 -25.84 1.15 10.43
C LEU A 92 -26.90 1.63 9.45
N ASP A 93 -27.94 2.28 9.97
CA ASP A 93 -29.02 2.81 9.16
C ASP A 93 -28.66 4.19 8.57
N SER A 94 -29.14 4.45 7.35
CA SER A 94 -28.94 5.72 6.64
C SER A 94 -27.46 6.12 6.50
N ALA A 95 -26.56 5.14 6.44
CA ALA A 95 -25.15 5.36 6.28
C ALA A 95 -24.84 5.96 4.90
N LYS A 96 -24.02 7.01 4.87
CA LYS A 96 -23.39 7.57 3.69
C LYS A 96 -21.92 7.25 3.69
N ILE A 97 -21.39 6.84 2.56
CA ILE A 97 -19.98 6.50 2.40
C ILE A 97 -19.33 7.56 1.53
N THR A 98 -18.26 8.16 2.01
CA THR A 98 -17.43 9.08 1.24
C THR A 98 -16.17 8.37 0.78
N TYR A 99 -15.88 8.48 -0.51
CA TYR A 99 -14.67 7.99 -1.17
C TYR A 99 -13.83 9.18 -1.59
N THR A 100 -12.56 9.23 -1.20
CA THR A 100 -11.68 10.36 -1.53
C THR A 100 -10.32 9.85 -1.97
N ILE A 101 -9.83 10.32 -3.13
CA ILE A 101 -8.43 10.16 -3.52
C ILE A 101 -7.74 11.52 -3.37
N LYS A 102 -6.67 11.56 -2.60
CA LYS A 102 -5.88 12.77 -2.34
C LYS A 102 -4.38 12.46 -2.38
N ASP A 103 -3.56 13.47 -2.59
CA ASP A 103 -2.12 13.36 -2.44
C ASP A 103 -1.66 13.63 -0.99
N GLU A 104 -0.37 13.53 -0.75
CA GLU A 104 0.27 13.79 0.55
C GLU A 104 0.17 15.27 1.00
N TYR A 105 -0.15 16.19 0.08
CA TYR A 105 -0.37 17.61 0.35
C TYR A 105 -1.84 17.95 0.61
N GLY A 106 -2.73 16.95 0.52
CA GLY A 106 -4.16 17.11 0.76
C GLY A 106 -4.96 17.59 -0.47
N LYS A 107 -4.35 17.68 -1.66
CA LYS A 107 -5.07 17.97 -2.90
C LYS A 107 -5.96 16.80 -3.27
N ILE A 108 -7.24 17.06 -3.45
CA ILE A 108 -8.25 16.08 -3.81
C ILE A 108 -8.28 15.91 -5.33
N TYR A 109 -8.13 14.69 -5.80
CA TYR A 109 -8.23 14.27 -7.20
C TYR A 109 -9.58 13.63 -7.54
N TYR A 110 -10.15 12.94 -6.57
CA TYR A 110 -11.46 12.29 -6.69
C TYR A 110 -12.21 12.39 -5.37
N LYS A 111 -13.50 12.68 -5.45
CA LYS A 111 -14.41 12.60 -4.32
C LYS A 111 -15.78 12.19 -4.80
N ASP A 112 -16.36 11.19 -4.13
CA ASP A 112 -17.72 10.75 -4.37
C ASP A 112 -18.39 10.40 -3.04
N ILE A 113 -19.71 10.46 -3.01
CA ILE A 113 -20.53 10.19 -1.84
C ILE A 113 -21.67 9.29 -2.26
N SER A 114 -21.80 8.13 -1.61
CA SER A 114 -22.90 7.21 -1.87
C SER A 114 -24.27 7.78 -1.44
N ASN A 115 -25.33 7.25 -2.02
CA ASN A 115 -26.66 7.43 -1.44
C ASN A 115 -26.75 6.78 -0.06
N ASN A 116 -27.75 7.22 0.74
CA ASN A 116 -28.04 6.59 2.03
C ASN A 116 -28.35 5.10 1.84
N ARG A 117 -27.79 4.27 2.70
CA ARG A 117 -28.05 2.83 2.70
C ARG A 117 -27.98 2.25 4.11
N THR A 118 -28.61 1.13 4.33
CA THR A 118 -28.41 0.32 5.52
C THR A 118 -27.22 -0.62 5.30
N ILE A 119 -26.28 -0.65 6.25
CA ILE A 119 -25.17 -1.59 6.29
C ILE A 119 -25.52 -2.65 7.34
N PRO A 120 -25.82 -3.89 6.93
CA PRO A 120 -26.13 -4.96 7.85
C PRO A 120 -24.89 -5.45 8.60
N ILE A 121 -25.10 -6.16 9.70
CA ILE A 121 -24.03 -6.89 10.38
C ILE A 121 -23.56 -8.02 9.46
N GLY A 122 -22.25 -8.17 9.31
CA GLY A 122 -21.62 -9.21 8.50
C GLY A 122 -20.27 -8.82 7.91
N SER A 123 -19.62 -9.78 7.27
CA SER A 123 -18.40 -9.60 6.50
C SER A 123 -18.70 -9.39 5.03
N CYS A 124 -17.74 -8.77 4.31
CA CYS A 124 -17.78 -8.60 2.86
C CYS A 124 -19.05 -7.90 2.33
N VAL A 125 -19.65 -7.01 3.13
CA VAL A 125 -20.81 -6.22 2.69
C VAL A 125 -20.34 -5.19 1.66
N GLN A 126 -20.84 -5.29 0.42
CA GLN A 126 -20.44 -4.42 -0.67
C GLN A 126 -20.91 -2.98 -0.44
N LEU A 127 -20.03 -2.00 -0.57
CA LEU A 127 -20.33 -0.57 -0.45
C LEU A 127 -20.36 0.16 -1.80
N GLY A 128 -19.56 -0.28 -2.77
CA GLY A 128 -19.47 0.33 -4.10
C GLY A 128 -18.11 0.08 -4.76
N GLU A 129 -17.82 0.91 -5.75
CA GLU A 129 -16.56 0.85 -6.50
C GLU A 129 -16.01 2.27 -6.70
N VAL A 130 -14.70 2.38 -6.75
CA VAL A 130 -14.00 3.59 -7.12
C VAL A 130 -13.26 3.34 -8.43
N ASN A 131 -13.55 4.16 -9.43
CA ASN A 131 -12.88 4.14 -10.72
C ASN A 131 -12.37 5.56 -11.01
N TYR A 132 -11.05 5.73 -11.17
CA TYR A 132 -10.45 7.03 -11.40
C TYR A 132 -9.34 6.95 -12.45
N SER A 133 -9.47 7.73 -13.55
CA SER A 133 -8.44 7.83 -14.57
C SER A 133 -7.22 8.57 -14.01
N LEU A 134 -6.04 7.96 -14.14
CA LEU A 134 -4.79 8.52 -13.64
C LEU A 134 -4.10 9.48 -14.63
N ALA A 135 -4.72 9.77 -15.78
CA ALA A 135 -4.13 10.59 -16.85
C ALA A 135 -3.75 12.01 -16.41
N SER A 136 -4.38 12.54 -15.37
CA SER A 136 -4.07 13.87 -14.82
C SER A 136 -2.79 13.92 -13.98
N ILE A 137 -2.20 12.76 -13.67
CA ILE A 137 -1.00 12.64 -12.83
C ILE A 137 0.21 12.61 -13.76
N THR A 138 0.84 13.75 -13.99
CA THR A 138 1.93 13.90 -14.97
C THR A 138 3.34 13.68 -14.41
N SER A 139 3.48 13.63 -13.08
CA SER A 139 4.74 13.38 -12.37
C SER A 139 4.54 12.27 -11.34
N PRO A 140 5.62 11.60 -10.90
CA PRO A 140 5.52 10.61 -9.84
C PRO A 140 4.79 11.15 -8.62
N ALA A 141 3.77 10.43 -8.15
CA ALA A 141 2.94 10.86 -7.04
C ALA A 141 2.56 9.68 -6.15
N LYS A 142 2.54 9.91 -4.85
CA LYS A 142 1.90 9.06 -3.86
C LYS A 142 0.48 9.57 -3.64
N LEU A 143 -0.49 8.73 -3.87
CA LEU A 143 -1.90 9.01 -3.64
C LEU A 143 -2.44 8.11 -2.53
N ASN A 144 -3.51 8.56 -1.90
CA ASN A 144 -4.18 7.85 -0.82
C ASN A 144 -5.69 7.78 -1.12
N LEU A 145 -6.22 6.55 -1.18
CA LEU A 145 -7.66 6.32 -1.17
C LEU A 145 -8.12 6.28 0.28
N GLU A 146 -9.04 7.14 0.67
CA GLU A 146 -9.71 7.12 1.97
C GLU A 146 -11.19 6.82 1.79
N VAL A 147 -11.72 5.93 2.64
CA VAL A 147 -13.13 5.56 2.71
C VAL A 147 -13.63 5.84 4.11
N CYS A 148 -14.68 6.67 4.23
CA CYS A 148 -15.26 7.08 5.51
C CYS A 148 -16.76 6.82 5.53
N ILE A 149 -17.31 6.47 6.69
CA ILE A 149 -18.75 6.48 6.94
C ILE A 149 -19.09 7.79 7.64
N GLU A 150 -19.86 8.65 6.98
CA GLU A 150 -20.18 9.98 7.48
C GLU A 150 -20.85 9.94 8.85
N GLY A 151 -20.51 10.90 9.70
CA GLY A 151 -21.03 11.02 11.05
C GLY A 151 -20.51 9.98 12.05
N THR A 152 -19.53 9.15 11.63
CA THR A 152 -18.90 8.16 12.49
C THR A 152 -17.38 8.32 12.52
N HIS A 153 -16.71 7.51 13.33
CA HIS A 153 -15.25 7.38 13.33
C HIS A 153 -14.74 6.24 12.44
N PHE A 154 -15.66 5.54 11.74
CA PHE A 154 -15.29 4.40 10.89
C PHE A 154 -14.73 4.91 9.56
N ALA A 155 -13.44 4.75 9.40
CA ALA A 155 -12.71 5.12 8.19
C ALA A 155 -11.52 4.19 8.00
N ASN A 156 -11.09 4.03 6.75
CA ASN A 156 -9.85 3.33 6.42
C ASN A 156 -9.23 3.95 5.17
N ASP A 157 -7.95 3.67 4.91
CA ASP A 157 -7.24 4.29 3.80
C ASP A 157 -6.12 3.39 3.28
N TRP A 158 -5.72 3.62 2.02
CA TRP A 158 -4.68 2.86 1.33
C TRP A 158 -3.86 3.77 0.44
N ASP A 159 -2.54 3.70 0.59
CA ASP A 159 -1.60 4.38 -0.27
C ASP A 159 -1.38 3.61 -1.57
N PHE A 160 -1.25 4.33 -2.68
CA PHE A 160 -0.81 3.79 -3.95
C PHE A 160 0.04 4.82 -4.71
N TRP A 161 0.85 4.35 -5.65
CA TRP A 161 1.82 5.18 -6.36
C TRP A 161 1.52 5.20 -7.84
N VAL A 162 1.65 6.38 -8.42
CA VAL A 162 1.44 6.61 -9.85
C VAL A 162 2.73 7.15 -10.45
N TYR A 163 3.15 6.58 -11.57
CA TYR A 163 4.32 7.00 -12.32
C TYR A 163 3.93 7.32 -13.77
N PRO A 164 4.67 8.23 -14.46
CA PRO A 164 4.48 8.47 -15.88
C PRO A 164 4.63 7.16 -16.68
N ALA A 165 3.73 6.92 -17.65
CA ALA A 165 3.81 5.78 -18.55
C ALA A 165 5.04 5.85 -19.46
N VAL A 166 5.39 7.08 -19.84
CA VAL A 166 6.58 7.38 -20.65
C VAL A 166 7.54 8.21 -19.80
N VAL A 167 8.75 7.71 -19.64
CA VAL A 167 9.84 8.43 -18.99
C VAL A 167 10.89 8.73 -20.06
N GLU A 168 11.15 10.00 -20.30
CA GLU A 168 12.27 10.38 -21.15
C GLU A 168 13.58 10.01 -20.44
N THR A 169 14.30 9.06 -21.03
CA THR A 169 15.61 8.66 -20.56
C THR A 169 16.67 9.43 -21.32
N ASN A 170 17.19 10.48 -20.69
CA ASN A 170 18.42 11.08 -21.17
C ASN A 170 19.61 10.29 -20.61
N GLN A 171 20.25 9.52 -21.48
CA GLN A 171 21.41 8.71 -21.07
C GLN A 171 22.65 9.56 -20.76
N GLY A 172 22.66 10.85 -21.15
CA GLY A 172 23.81 11.73 -21.00
C GLY A 172 25.07 11.10 -21.61
N ASN A 173 26.18 11.16 -20.88
CA ASN A 173 27.47 10.58 -21.28
C ASN A 173 27.69 9.15 -20.74
N VAL A 174 26.60 8.41 -20.43
CA VAL A 174 26.70 7.03 -19.94
C VAL A 174 26.53 6.04 -21.07
N TYR A 175 27.57 5.23 -21.32
CA TYR A 175 27.44 4.10 -22.24
C TYR A 175 26.74 2.95 -21.54
N ILE A 176 25.56 2.55 -22.07
CA ILE A 176 24.76 1.45 -21.52
C ILE A 176 25.00 0.20 -22.36
N THR A 177 25.35 -0.91 -21.71
CA THR A 177 25.57 -2.20 -22.35
C THR A 177 25.10 -3.33 -21.43
N ASP A 178 24.84 -4.50 -21.99
CA ASP A 178 24.49 -5.70 -21.24
C ASP A 178 25.67 -6.65 -21.05
N THR A 179 26.81 -6.33 -21.64
CA THR A 179 28.07 -7.10 -21.56
C THR A 179 29.24 -6.17 -21.38
N PHE A 180 30.30 -6.67 -20.75
CA PHE A 180 31.56 -5.95 -20.61
C PHE A 180 32.39 -6.14 -21.88
N ASN A 181 32.15 -5.26 -22.87
CA ASN A 181 32.76 -5.32 -24.21
C ASN A 181 33.91 -4.30 -24.38
N GLU A 182 34.61 -4.35 -25.52
CA GLU A 182 35.72 -3.46 -25.83
C GLU A 182 35.33 -1.98 -25.73
N LYS A 183 34.16 -1.61 -26.23
CA LYS A 183 33.65 -0.24 -26.15
C LYS A 183 33.43 0.23 -24.71
N ALA A 184 33.04 -0.66 -23.82
CA ALA A 184 32.94 -0.35 -22.39
C ALA A 184 34.32 -0.05 -21.79
N LEU A 185 35.35 -0.84 -22.16
CA LEU A 185 36.74 -0.61 -21.76
C LEU A 185 37.27 0.70 -22.29
N GLU A 186 37.07 1.00 -23.57
CA GLU A 186 37.51 2.28 -24.19
C GLU A 186 36.82 3.47 -23.53
N THR A 187 35.49 3.36 -23.24
CA THR A 187 34.77 4.43 -22.56
C THR A 187 35.35 4.68 -21.16
N LEU A 188 35.63 3.64 -20.39
CA LEU A 188 36.24 3.75 -19.07
C LEU A 188 37.66 4.30 -19.17
N ALA A 189 38.46 3.83 -20.13
CA ALA A 189 39.85 4.31 -20.32
C ALA A 189 39.90 5.79 -20.70
N SER A 190 38.86 6.30 -21.37
CA SER A 190 38.73 7.73 -21.70
C SER A 190 38.10 8.56 -20.58
N GLY A 191 37.85 7.97 -19.40
CA GLY A 191 37.23 8.66 -18.26
C GLY A 191 35.71 8.80 -18.34
N GLY A 192 35.06 8.06 -19.25
CA GLY A 192 33.60 8.01 -19.39
C GLY A 192 32.93 7.09 -18.37
N ASN A 193 31.59 7.11 -18.34
CA ASN A 193 30.79 6.29 -17.46
C ASN A 193 30.15 5.14 -18.23
N VAL A 194 30.15 3.93 -17.64
CA VAL A 194 29.55 2.74 -18.21
C VAL A 194 28.55 2.14 -17.23
N LEU A 195 27.33 1.88 -17.69
CA LEU A 195 26.31 1.14 -16.96
C LEU A 195 26.16 -0.25 -17.60
N ILE A 196 26.45 -1.30 -16.83
CA ILE A 196 26.29 -2.68 -17.29
C ILE A 196 24.97 -3.24 -16.73
N THR A 197 24.01 -3.53 -17.62
CA THR A 197 22.74 -4.15 -17.27
C THR A 197 22.83 -5.67 -17.38
N ALA A 198 23.59 -6.29 -16.48
CA ALA A 198 23.95 -7.71 -16.52
C ALA A 198 22.91 -8.64 -15.87
N ALA A 199 21.66 -8.18 -15.67
CA ALA A 199 20.60 -8.98 -15.06
C ALA A 199 20.44 -10.33 -15.81
N ARG A 200 20.53 -11.44 -15.07
CA ARG A 200 20.48 -12.84 -15.58
C ARG A 200 21.63 -13.26 -16.50
N LYS A 201 22.66 -12.42 -16.66
CA LYS A 201 23.84 -12.73 -17.48
C LYS A 201 25.08 -13.04 -16.64
N ILE A 202 25.04 -12.78 -15.34
CA ILE A 202 26.10 -13.15 -14.40
C ILE A 202 25.90 -14.61 -14.01
N THR A 203 26.87 -15.45 -14.37
CA THR A 203 26.87 -16.87 -14.01
C THR A 203 27.44 -17.08 -12.61
N TYR A 204 27.10 -18.21 -11.98
CA TYR A 204 27.62 -18.58 -10.68
C TYR A 204 29.16 -18.56 -10.69
N GLY A 205 29.75 -17.92 -9.69
CA GLY A 205 31.21 -17.72 -9.61
C GLY A 205 31.76 -16.41 -10.20
N GLN A 206 30.94 -15.64 -10.92
CA GLN A 206 31.32 -14.34 -11.51
C GLN A 206 30.79 -13.15 -10.71
N GLY A 207 30.07 -13.38 -9.65
CA GLY A 207 29.53 -12.36 -8.77
C GLY A 207 29.31 -12.88 -7.34
N ILE A 208 29.21 -11.95 -6.41
CA ILE A 208 28.85 -12.26 -5.01
C ILE A 208 27.32 -12.23 -4.90
N VAL A 209 26.71 -13.34 -4.53
CA VAL A 209 25.30 -13.40 -4.16
C VAL A 209 25.19 -12.83 -2.74
N GLN A 210 24.70 -11.60 -2.62
CA GLN A 210 24.30 -11.06 -1.32
C GLN A 210 22.87 -11.55 -1.02
N GLN A 211 22.73 -12.35 0.02
CA GLN A 211 21.43 -12.61 0.62
C GLN A 211 21.15 -11.50 1.62
N PHE A 212 20.08 -10.74 1.39
CA PHE A 212 19.53 -9.86 2.41
C PHE A 212 18.73 -10.73 3.37
N THR A 213 19.23 -10.88 4.59
CA THR A 213 18.54 -11.52 5.72
C THR A 213 17.74 -10.48 6.50
#